data_006f846264d2191346ea699de19da94c
#
_entry.id   006f846264d2191346ea699de19da94c
#
_cell.length_a   1.000
_cell.length_b   1.000
_cell.length_c   1.000
_cell.angle_alpha   90.00
_cell.angle_beta   90.00
_cell.angle_gamma   90.00
#
_symmetry.space_group_name_H-M   'P 1'
#
loop_
_entity.id
_entity.type
_entity.pdbx_description
1 polymer ?
#
loop_
_entity_poly.entity_id
_entity_poly.type
_entity_poly.pdbx_seq_one_letter_code
_entity_poly.pdbx_strand_id
1 'polypeptide(L)'
;MASFGEHKGQSMTALPALPVKPAVSRSAGAVALRRFRRHRLAMFFLIVIVLLIIMALLAPLVSPYDPNAQDLSGFYEPPSARHLFGKDDLGRDILSRIIWGSRISLLVGFSVATLSILIGTVMGTLAGFFGGRTDYLISRFIELMLSLPTLPLLLVISGLLAASDAPAVMAFKASLGAGSSIIIVVAVLSLFGWMGTARLVRSEALKLRNLEYMDAARALGARNPRLMLRHMVPNLLPVIIVQATLDVGGAILTEAALSFLGFGIQPPVSTWGNMLSNAQEVVLQYPWIPFFPGLMILITVLAFNFLGDGMRDALDPRSKL
;
A
#
# COMPACT_ATOMS: atom_id res chain seq x y z
N MET A 1 -14.76 43.23 78.23
CA MET A 1 -13.33 43.22 77.97
C MET A 1 -13.00 41.86 77.43
N ALA A 2 -12.91 41.70 76.08
CA ALA A 2 -12.56 40.49 75.39
C ALA A 2 -11.34 40.83 74.53
N SER A 3 -10.23 40.10 74.75
CA SER A 3 -8.95 40.32 74.11
C SER A 3 -8.97 39.62 72.70
N PHE A 4 -8.69 40.40 71.68
CA PHE A 4 -8.46 39.94 70.32
C PHE A 4 -7.07 39.31 70.28
N GLY A 5 -7.00 37.99 69.96
CA GLY A 5 -5.77 37.26 69.69
C GLY A 5 -5.26 37.58 68.30
N GLU A 6 -4.03 38.05 68.20
CA GLU A 6 -3.30 38.24 66.94
C GLU A 6 -2.95 36.88 66.31
N HIS A 7 -3.55 36.60 65.18
CA HIS A 7 -3.08 35.48 64.28
C HIS A 7 -1.83 35.96 63.55
N LYS A 8 -0.65 35.48 64.02
CA LYS A 8 0.63 35.54 63.25
C LYS A 8 0.50 34.82 61.91
N GLY A 9 0.60 35.59 60.84
CA GLY A 9 0.66 35.06 59.48
C GLY A 9 1.88 34.14 59.35
N GLN A 10 1.62 32.86 59.05
CA GLN A 10 2.65 31.92 58.63
C GLN A 10 3.12 32.32 57.24
N SER A 11 4.37 32.76 57.15
CA SER A 11 5.05 32.96 55.84
C SER A 11 5.12 31.65 55.07
N MET A 12 4.37 31.58 53.96
CA MET A 12 4.51 30.50 52.98
C MET A 12 5.95 30.52 52.45
N THR A 13 6.76 29.59 52.90
CA THR A 13 8.09 29.33 52.33
C THR A 13 7.90 28.86 50.91
N ALA A 14 8.29 29.68 49.94
CA ALA A 14 8.28 29.31 48.54
C ALA A 14 9.20 28.08 48.32
N LEU A 15 8.60 26.97 47.87
CA LEU A 15 9.36 25.77 47.47
C LEU A 15 10.35 26.17 46.36
N PRO A 16 11.62 25.76 46.46
CA PRO A 16 12.59 26.05 45.41
C PRO A 16 12.13 25.43 44.08
N ALA A 17 12.04 26.25 43.05
CA ALA A 17 11.72 25.82 41.70
C ALA A 17 12.79 24.83 41.25
N LEU A 18 12.41 23.57 41.06
CA LEU A 18 13.28 22.55 40.49
C LEU A 18 13.74 23.00 39.09
N PRO A 19 15.04 22.87 38.74
CA PRO A 19 15.53 23.28 37.44
C PRO A 19 14.84 22.45 36.38
N VAL A 20 13.94 23.06 35.62
CA VAL A 20 13.34 22.44 34.42
C VAL A 20 14.44 22.34 33.39
N LYS A 21 15.03 21.10 33.23
CA LYS A 21 15.94 20.82 32.13
C LYS A 21 15.23 21.17 30.83
N PRO A 22 15.83 22.01 29.95
CA PRO A 22 15.22 22.32 28.68
C PRO A 22 15.00 21.02 27.91
N ALA A 23 13.73 20.70 27.65
CA ALA A 23 13.39 19.56 26.80
C ALA A 23 13.96 19.85 25.41
N VAL A 24 15.02 19.15 25.03
CA VAL A 24 15.53 19.22 23.66
C VAL A 24 14.42 18.79 22.73
N SER A 25 13.81 19.76 22.01
CA SER A 25 12.73 19.50 21.07
C SER A 25 13.29 18.67 19.89
N ARG A 26 13.23 17.35 20.03
CA ARG A 26 13.57 16.45 18.94
C ARG A 26 12.49 16.58 17.87
N SER A 27 12.88 16.70 16.61
CA SER A 27 11.91 16.72 15.51
C SER A 27 11.01 15.47 15.56
N ALA A 28 9.70 15.63 15.31
CA ALA A 28 8.73 14.54 15.36
C ALA A 28 9.19 13.33 14.49
N GLY A 29 9.82 13.59 13.35
CA GLY A 29 10.37 12.56 12.48
C GLY A 29 11.51 11.76 13.11
N ALA A 30 12.41 12.41 13.89
CA ALA A 30 13.50 11.71 14.59
C ALA A 30 12.96 10.78 15.70
N VAL A 31 11.89 11.18 16.37
CA VAL A 31 11.22 10.36 17.38
C VAL A 31 10.54 9.16 16.71
N ALA A 32 9.80 9.37 15.62
CA ALA A 32 9.15 8.32 14.85
C ALA A 32 10.16 7.30 14.31
N LEU A 33 11.27 7.76 13.71
CA LEU A 33 12.33 6.87 13.21
C LEU A 33 12.96 6.03 14.33
N ARG A 34 13.19 6.61 15.51
CA ARG A 34 13.73 5.88 16.67
C ARG A 34 12.76 4.80 17.15
N ARG A 35 11.45 5.10 17.19
CA ARG A 35 10.41 4.15 17.57
C ARG A 35 10.33 3.02 16.55
N PHE A 36 10.28 3.34 15.27
CA PHE A 36 10.26 2.38 14.19
C PHE A 36 11.43 1.39 14.26
N ARG A 37 12.66 1.89 14.44
CA ARG A 37 13.86 1.04 14.58
C ARG A 37 13.82 0.10 15.80
N ARG A 38 13.01 0.38 16.81
CA ARG A 38 12.80 -0.50 17.96
C ARG A 38 11.76 -1.59 17.71
N HIS A 39 10.92 -1.43 16.70
CA HIS A 39 9.90 -2.40 16.36
C HIS A 39 10.52 -3.55 15.55
N ARG A 40 10.93 -4.63 16.25
CA ARG A 40 11.71 -5.74 15.67
C ARG A 40 11.04 -6.39 14.44
N LEU A 41 9.72 -6.65 14.51
CA LEU A 41 8.98 -7.26 13.40
C LEU A 41 8.95 -6.35 12.17
N ALA A 42 8.68 -5.06 12.34
CA ALA A 42 8.67 -4.12 11.21
C ALA A 42 10.08 -4.00 10.57
N MET A 43 11.14 -4.01 11.37
CA MET A 43 12.53 -4.01 10.86
C MET A 43 12.86 -5.30 10.11
N PHE A 44 12.44 -6.46 10.61
CA PHE A 44 12.60 -7.74 9.92
C PHE A 44 11.90 -7.71 8.55
N PHE A 45 10.63 -7.32 8.52
CA PHE A 45 9.88 -7.28 7.27
C PHE A 45 10.33 -6.16 6.32
N LEU A 46 10.87 -5.05 6.83
CA LEU A 46 11.55 -4.06 6.00
C LEU A 46 12.74 -4.68 5.25
N ILE A 47 13.55 -5.50 5.95
CA ILE A 47 14.66 -6.21 5.31
C ILE A 47 14.14 -7.17 4.24
N VAL A 48 13.06 -7.92 4.53
CA VAL A 48 12.43 -8.80 3.53
C VAL A 48 11.99 -8.01 2.29
N ILE A 49 11.30 -6.88 2.46
CA ILE A 49 10.89 -6.02 1.34
C ILE A 49 12.11 -5.53 0.55
N VAL A 50 13.16 -5.08 1.22
CA VAL A 50 14.39 -4.62 0.55
C VAL A 50 15.02 -5.77 -0.25
N LEU A 51 15.07 -6.98 0.29
CA LEU A 51 15.57 -8.16 -0.43
C LEU A 51 14.70 -8.50 -1.64
N LEU A 52 13.37 -8.42 -1.54
CA LEU A 52 12.45 -8.62 -2.66
C LEU A 52 12.66 -7.57 -3.76
N ILE A 53 12.86 -6.31 -3.38
CA ILE A 53 13.15 -5.23 -4.34
C ILE A 53 14.52 -5.46 -5.00
N ILE A 54 15.54 -5.84 -4.25
CA ILE A 54 16.87 -6.15 -4.79
C ILE A 54 16.77 -7.35 -5.76
N MET A 55 16.06 -8.42 -5.40
CA MET A 55 15.81 -9.56 -6.27
C MET A 55 15.11 -9.13 -7.56
N ALA A 56 14.10 -8.27 -7.48
CA ALA A 56 13.38 -7.75 -8.65
C ALA A 56 14.28 -6.89 -9.56
N LEU A 57 15.12 -6.03 -8.99
CA LEU A 57 16.04 -5.17 -9.75
C LEU A 57 17.16 -5.98 -10.42
N LEU A 58 17.70 -6.96 -9.69
CA LEU A 58 18.78 -7.82 -10.16
C LEU A 58 18.29 -9.06 -10.94
N ALA A 59 16.98 -9.16 -11.25
CA ALA A 59 16.41 -10.31 -11.95
C ALA A 59 17.20 -10.74 -13.20
N PRO A 60 17.67 -9.84 -14.08
CA PRO A 60 18.46 -10.23 -15.25
C PRO A 60 19.82 -10.86 -14.92
N LEU A 61 20.35 -10.61 -13.72
CA LEU A 61 21.66 -11.11 -13.27
C LEU A 61 21.56 -12.37 -12.42
N VAL A 62 20.45 -12.51 -11.67
CA VAL A 62 20.26 -13.58 -10.68
C VAL A 62 19.44 -14.74 -11.23
N SER A 63 18.64 -14.50 -12.28
CA SER A 63 17.83 -15.55 -12.91
C SER A 63 18.73 -16.60 -13.56
N PRO A 64 18.62 -17.89 -13.18
CA PRO A 64 19.44 -18.94 -13.76
C PRO A 64 19.16 -19.20 -15.25
N TYR A 65 17.88 -19.00 -15.64
CA TYR A 65 17.41 -19.27 -17.00
C TYR A 65 16.54 -18.12 -17.53
N ASP A 66 16.28 -18.11 -18.84
CA ASP A 66 15.24 -17.26 -19.42
C ASP A 66 13.86 -17.70 -18.87
N PRO A 67 13.06 -16.79 -18.31
CA PRO A 67 11.75 -17.13 -17.73
C PRO A 67 10.74 -17.65 -18.75
N ASN A 68 10.97 -17.42 -20.04
CA ASN A 68 10.09 -17.84 -21.13
C ASN A 68 10.65 -19.01 -21.95
N ALA A 69 11.89 -19.45 -21.67
CA ALA A 69 12.46 -20.62 -22.33
C ALA A 69 11.63 -21.87 -22.01
N GLN A 70 11.11 -22.52 -23.05
CA GLN A 70 10.29 -23.72 -22.95
C GLN A 70 11.13 -24.96 -23.23
N ASP A 71 11.00 -25.95 -22.36
CA ASP A 71 11.60 -27.28 -22.59
C ASP A 71 10.48 -28.31 -22.68
N LEU A 72 10.10 -28.61 -23.93
CA LEU A 72 9.01 -29.54 -24.25
C LEU A 72 9.31 -31.00 -23.89
N SER A 73 10.53 -31.32 -23.46
CA SER A 73 10.91 -32.67 -23.01
C SER A 73 10.76 -32.85 -21.48
N GLY A 74 10.55 -31.76 -20.72
CA GLY A 74 10.57 -31.77 -19.26
C GLY A 74 9.39 -31.03 -18.61
N PHE A 75 8.16 -31.40 -18.99
CA PHE A 75 6.95 -30.84 -18.34
C PHE A 75 6.83 -31.28 -16.87
N TYR A 76 6.43 -30.39 -16.00
CA TYR A 76 6.13 -30.69 -14.60
C TYR A 76 7.28 -31.39 -13.85
N GLU A 77 8.55 -31.14 -14.24
CA GLU A 77 9.68 -31.73 -13.52
C GLU A 77 9.70 -31.23 -12.06
N PRO A 78 9.88 -32.13 -11.08
CA PRO A 78 9.98 -31.75 -9.67
C PRO A 78 11.25 -30.94 -9.38
N PRO A 79 11.32 -30.28 -8.23
CA PRO A 79 12.51 -29.60 -7.75
C PRO A 79 13.76 -30.49 -7.84
N SER A 80 14.85 -29.97 -8.43
CA SER A 80 16.09 -30.69 -8.68
C SER A 80 17.31 -29.74 -8.54
N ALA A 81 18.53 -30.29 -8.57
CA ALA A 81 19.74 -29.48 -8.55
C ALA A 81 19.90 -28.55 -9.77
N ARG A 82 19.25 -28.86 -10.90
CA ARG A 82 19.23 -28.02 -12.09
C ARG A 82 18.11 -27.01 -12.06
N HIS A 83 16.92 -27.41 -11.62
CA HIS A 83 15.72 -26.58 -11.51
C HIS A 83 15.26 -26.60 -10.06
N LEU A 84 15.79 -25.66 -9.26
CA LEU A 84 15.62 -25.63 -7.80
C LEU A 84 14.15 -25.67 -7.35
N PHE A 85 13.24 -25.05 -8.10
CA PHE A 85 11.80 -25.05 -7.82
C PHE A 85 10.99 -25.89 -8.81
N GLY A 86 11.68 -26.64 -9.67
CA GLY A 86 11.06 -27.46 -10.71
C GLY A 86 10.65 -26.67 -11.94
N LYS A 87 9.91 -27.32 -12.84
CA LYS A 87 9.39 -26.75 -14.07
C LYS A 87 7.86 -26.71 -14.08
N ASP A 88 7.31 -25.81 -14.88
CA ASP A 88 5.87 -25.65 -15.04
C ASP A 88 5.29 -26.50 -16.21
N ASP A 89 4.04 -26.18 -16.58
CA ASP A 89 3.26 -26.82 -17.65
C ASP A 89 3.86 -26.72 -19.06
N LEU A 90 4.75 -25.76 -19.28
CA LEU A 90 5.47 -25.56 -20.56
C LEU A 90 6.96 -25.87 -20.42
N GLY A 91 7.38 -26.53 -19.34
CA GLY A 91 8.78 -26.83 -19.06
C GLY A 91 9.64 -25.62 -18.70
N ARG A 92 9.03 -24.48 -18.33
CA ARG A 92 9.73 -23.26 -17.93
C ARG A 92 10.20 -23.37 -16.49
N ASP A 93 11.38 -22.82 -16.18
CA ASP A 93 11.94 -22.83 -14.83
C ASP A 93 11.15 -21.93 -13.86
N ILE A 94 10.60 -22.52 -12.81
CA ILE A 94 9.74 -21.82 -11.85
C ILE A 94 10.52 -20.75 -11.08
N LEU A 95 11.79 -21.02 -10.66
CA LEU A 95 12.60 -20.04 -9.94
C LEU A 95 12.86 -18.79 -10.77
N SER A 96 13.26 -18.98 -12.04
CA SER A 96 13.48 -17.87 -12.96
C SER A 96 12.22 -17.05 -13.18
N ARG A 97 11.08 -17.70 -13.33
CA ARG A 97 9.78 -17.02 -13.44
C ARG A 97 9.38 -16.25 -12.17
N ILE A 98 9.66 -16.78 -10.99
CA ILE A 98 9.43 -16.08 -9.70
C ILE A 98 10.29 -14.82 -9.62
N ILE A 99 11.58 -14.93 -9.96
CA ILE A 99 12.51 -13.79 -9.92
C ILE A 99 12.05 -12.69 -10.89
N TRP A 100 11.72 -13.03 -12.13
CA TRP A 100 11.21 -12.07 -13.10
C TRP A 100 9.81 -11.57 -12.76
N GLY A 101 8.95 -12.44 -12.25
CA GLY A 101 7.61 -12.12 -11.77
C GLY A 101 7.61 -11.11 -10.63
N SER A 102 8.65 -11.13 -9.78
CA SER A 102 8.78 -10.14 -8.69
C SER A 102 8.83 -8.71 -9.20
N ARG A 103 9.48 -8.45 -10.35
CA ARG A 103 9.54 -7.12 -10.97
C ARG A 103 8.15 -6.59 -11.30
N ILE A 104 7.32 -7.44 -11.90
CA ILE A 104 6.00 -7.04 -12.38
C ILE A 104 5.01 -6.97 -11.22
N SER A 105 4.98 -7.97 -10.34
CA SER A 105 4.07 -7.98 -9.19
C SER A 105 4.34 -6.81 -8.24
N LEU A 106 5.61 -6.47 -7.95
CA LEU A 106 5.96 -5.29 -7.16
C LEU A 106 5.65 -3.98 -7.89
N LEU A 107 5.97 -3.89 -9.21
CA LEU A 107 5.65 -2.71 -10.02
C LEU A 107 4.14 -2.42 -9.99
N VAL A 108 3.30 -3.44 -10.18
CA VAL A 108 1.84 -3.31 -10.12
C VAL A 108 1.41 -2.86 -8.72
N GLY A 109 1.88 -3.54 -7.67
CA GLY A 109 1.56 -3.20 -6.29
C GLY A 109 1.87 -1.75 -5.95
N PHE A 110 3.10 -1.28 -6.27
CA PHE A 110 3.50 0.11 -6.03
C PHE A 110 2.74 1.11 -6.91
N SER A 111 2.50 0.79 -8.19
CA SER A 111 1.78 1.69 -9.10
C SER A 111 0.34 1.89 -8.65
N VAL A 112 -0.37 0.79 -8.35
CA VAL A 112 -1.77 0.84 -7.86
C VAL A 112 -1.85 1.59 -6.54
N ALA A 113 -0.98 1.27 -5.57
CA ALA A 113 -0.95 1.96 -4.28
C ALA A 113 -0.68 3.47 -4.45
N THR A 114 0.29 3.85 -5.29
CA THR A 114 0.60 5.26 -5.55
C THR A 114 -0.58 6.01 -6.14
N LEU A 115 -1.24 5.46 -7.17
CA LEU A 115 -2.42 6.08 -7.79
C LEU A 115 -3.59 6.14 -6.80
N SER A 116 -3.83 5.08 -6.05
CA SER A 116 -4.89 5.02 -5.02
C SER A 116 -4.68 6.06 -3.92
N ILE A 117 -3.45 6.21 -3.44
CA ILE A 117 -3.09 7.22 -2.43
C ILE A 117 -3.24 8.64 -2.98
N LEU A 118 -2.79 8.90 -4.20
CA LEU A 118 -2.90 10.23 -4.81
C LEU A 118 -4.37 10.63 -4.98
N ILE A 119 -5.17 9.78 -5.62
CA ILE A 119 -6.60 10.04 -5.84
C ILE A 119 -7.35 10.10 -4.50
N GLY A 120 -7.12 9.13 -3.62
CA GLY A 120 -7.77 9.04 -2.33
C GLY A 120 -7.45 10.22 -1.41
N THR A 121 -6.19 10.69 -1.39
CA THR A 121 -5.79 11.87 -0.64
C THR A 121 -6.47 13.13 -1.16
N VAL A 122 -6.51 13.34 -2.47
CA VAL A 122 -7.19 14.49 -3.07
C VAL A 122 -8.68 14.46 -2.74
N MET A 123 -9.37 13.36 -3.03
CA MET A 123 -10.82 13.23 -2.82
C MET A 123 -11.19 13.29 -1.34
N GLY A 124 -10.43 12.62 -0.48
CA GLY A 124 -10.65 12.64 0.97
C GLY A 124 -10.39 14.02 1.58
N THR A 125 -9.33 14.71 1.14
CA THR A 125 -9.03 16.07 1.60
C THR A 125 -10.11 17.06 1.14
N LEU A 126 -10.58 16.98 -0.11
CA LEU A 126 -11.67 17.81 -0.63
C LEU A 126 -12.95 17.60 0.17
N ALA A 127 -13.35 16.35 0.38
CA ALA A 127 -14.54 16.00 1.16
C ALA A 127 -14.45 16.53 2.61
N GLY A 128 -13.34 16.24 3.30
CA GLY A 128 -13.17 16.64 4.70
C GLY A 128 -12.99 18.16 4.89
N PHE A 129 -12.29 18.83 3.98
CA PHE A 129 -12.04 20.28 4.09
C PHE A 129 -13.30 21.11 3.80
N PHE A 130 -13.98 20.87 2.67
CA PHE A 130 -15.17 21.65 2.32
C PHE A 130 -16.40 21.23 3.11
N GLY A 131 -16.58 19.94 3.36
CA GLY A 131 -17.77 19.43 4.03
C GLY A 131 -19.06 19.63 3.20
N GLY A 132 -20.22 19.59 3.86
CA GLY A 132 -21.51 19.90 3.26
C GLY A 132 -21.79 19.11 1.99
N ARG A 133 -22.16 19.80 0.88
CA ARG A 133 -22.50 19.16 -0.41
C ARG A 133 -21.32 18.41 -1.05
N THR A 134 -20.11 18.93 -0.94
CA THR A 134 -18.90 18.28 -1.50
C THR A 134 -18.66 16.95 -0.80
N ASP A 135 -18.74 16.96 0.51
CA ASP A 135 -18.61 15.76 1.33
C ASP A 135 -19.71 14.75 1.02
N TYR A 136 -20.96 15.21 0.95
CA TYR A 136 -22.10 14.35 0.63
C TYR A 136 -21.94 13.66 -0.73
N LEU A 137 -21.58 14.40 -1.77
CA LEU A 137 -21.44 13.85 -3.13
C LEU A 137 -20.30 12.83 -3.23
N ILE A 138 -19.11 13.16 -2.69
CA ILE A 138 -17.95 12.26 -2.72
C ILE A 138 -18.24 11.00 -1.90
N SER A 139 -18.78 11.16 -0.69
CA SER A 139 -19.11 10.02 0.18
C SER A 139 -20.19 9.14 -0.43
N ARG A 140 -21.23 9.73 -1.03
CA ARG A 140 -22.29 8.96 -1.68
C ARG A 140 -21.79 8.18 -2.89
N PHE A 141 -20.91 8.78 -3.69
CA PHE A 141 -20.26 8.07 -4.79
C PHE A 141 -19.44 6.89 -4.31
N ILE A 142 -18.61 7.08 -3.26
CA ILE A 142 -17.80 6.02 -2.67
C ILE A 142 -18.70 4.90 -2.11
N GLU A 143 -19.75 5.23 -1.38
CA GLU A 143 -20.70 4.27 -0.83
C GLU A 143 -21.36 3.43 -1.93
N LEU A 144 -21.80 4.08 -3.01
CA LEU A 144 -22.41 3.43 -4.16
C LEU A 144 -21.42 2.45 -4.81
N MET A 145 -20.19 2.88 -5.05
CA MET A 145 -19.16 2.02 -5.66
C MET A 145 -18.78 0.84 -4.74
N LEU A 146 -18.68 1.05 -3.44
CA LEU A 146 -18.36 0.00 -2.47
C LEU A 146 -19.53 -0.94 -2.16
N SER A 147 -20.78 -0.59 -2.56
CA SER A 147 -21.92 -1.50 -2.48
C SER A 147 -21.88 -2.59 -3.53
N LEU A 148 -21.09 -2.38 -4.61
CA LEU A 148 -20.89 -3.37 -5.65
C LEU A 148 -19.82 -4.38 -5.23
N PRO A 149 -19.99 -5.67 -5.54
CA PRO A 149 -18.96 -6.66 -5.25
C PRO A 149 -17.71 -6.38 -6.10
N THR A 150 -16.67 -5.86 -5.46
CA THR A 150 -15.49 -5.30 -6.15
C THR A 150 -14.80 -6.31 -7.06
N LEU A 151 -14.58 -7.56 -6.60
CA LEU A 151 -13.86 -8.56 -7.37
C LEU A 151 -14.61 -8.96 -8.66
N PRO A 152 -15.91 -9.32 -8.64
CA PRO A 152 -16.69 -9.54 -9.86
C PRO A 152 -16.67 -8.35 -10.83
N LEU A 153 -16.74 -7.12 -10.31
CA LEU A 153 -16.72 -5.93 -11.15
C LEU A 153 -15.34 -5.74 -11.82
N LEU A 154 -14.25 -5.96 -11.10
CA LEU A 154 -12.90 -5.96 -11.65
C LEU A 154 -12.73 -7.01 -12.76
N LEU A 155 -13.26 -8.24 -12.56
CA LEU A 155 -13.23 -9.30 -13.57
C LEU A 155 -13.97 -8.91 -14.84
N VAL A 156 -15.18 -8.36 -14.70
CA VAL A 156 -15.98 -7.91 -15.86
C VAL A 156 -15.27 -6.80 -16.64
N ILE A 157 -14.76 -5.77 -15.94
CA ILE A 157 -14.05 -4.66 -16.59
C ILE A 157 -12.75 -5.12 -17.25
N SER A 158 -11.95 -5.93 -16.57
CA SER A 158 -10.72 -6.48 -17.13
C SER A 158 -11.01 -7.37 -18.34
N GLY A 159 -12.02 -8.23 -18.25
CA GLY A 159 -12.45 -9.10 -19.36
C GLY A 159 -12.95 -8.32 -20.57
N LEU A 160 -13.78 -7.31 -20.35
CA LEU A 160 -14.26 -6.43 -21.42
C LEU A 160 -13.12 -5.68 -22.12
N LEU A 161 -12.15 -5.15 -21.36
CA LEU A 161 -10.99 -4.47 -21.93
C LEU A 161 -10.04 -5.45 -22.64
N ALA A 162 -9.87 -6.65 -22.09
CA ALA A 162 -9.07 -7.70 -22.72
C ALA A 162 -9.67 -8.18 -24.05
N ALA A 163 -10.99 -8.37 -24.11
CA ALA A 163 -11.73 -8.81 -25.28
C ALA A 163 -12.14 -7.69 -26.24
N SER A 164 -11.87 -6.42 -25.92
CA SER A 164 -12.36 -5.28 -26.70
C SER A 164 -11.67 -5.15 -28.05
N ASP A 165 -12.46 -5.08 -29.10
CA ASP A 165 -12.07 -4.80 -30.48
C ASP A 165 -12.22 -3.32 -30.85
N ALA A 166 -12.54 -2.45 -29.88
CA ALA A 166 -12.64 -1.01 -30.10
C ALA A 166 -11.30 -0.47 -30.68
N PRO A 167 -11.33 0.33 -31.77
CA PRO A 167 -10.11 0.77 -32.45
C PRO A 167 -9.09 1.44 -31.53
N ALA A 168 -9.55 2.23 -30.54
CA ALA A 168 -8.69 2.88 -29.57
C ALA A 168 -7.99 1.87 -28.64
N VAL A 169 -8.71 0.82 -28.19
CA VAL A 169 -8.13 -0.23 -27.33
C VAL A 169 -7.18 -1.11 -28.11
N MET A 170 -7.50 -1.44 -29.36
CA MET A 170 -6.60 -2.19 -30.26
C MET A 170 -5.32 -1.39 -30.56
N ALA A 171 -5.43 -0.12 -30.89
CA ALA A 171 -4.27 0.75 -31.11
C ALA A 171 -3.40 0.85 -29.84
N PHE A 172 -4.01 0.97 -28.65
CA PHE A 172 -3.31 0.96 -27.38
C PHE A 172 -2.58 -0.36 -27.13
N LYS A 173 -3.25 -1.50 -27.35
CA LYS A 173 -2.62 -2.83 -27.21
C LYS A 173 -1.47 -3.01 -28.21
N ALA A 174 -1.65 -2.58 -29.45
CA ALA A 174 -0.62 -2.68 -30.49
C ALA A 174 0.61 -1.80 -30.18
N SER A 175 0.40 -0.60 -29.62
CA SER A 175 1.51 0.32 -29.30
C SER A 175 2.39 -0.16 -28.14
N LEU A 176 1.84 -0.92 -27.18
CA LEU A 176 2.50 -1.33 -25.95
C LEU A 176 2.80 -2.84 -25.91
N GLY A 177 2.26 -3.61 -26.82
CA GLY A 177 2.44 -5.07 -26.86
C GLY A 177 2.06 -5.74 -25.53
N ALA A 178 2.93 -6.62 -25.02
CA ALA A 178 2.70 -7.33 -23.76
C ALA A 178 2.58 -6.41 -22.53
N GLY A 179 3.13 -5.20 -22.59
CA GLY A 179 3.02 -4.18 -21.52
C GLY A 179 1.59 -3.61 -21.36
N SER A 180 0.74 -3.74 -22.38
CA SER A 180 -0.64 -3.24 -22.34
C SER A 180 -1.46 -3.87 -21.22
N SER A 181 -1.31 -5.17 -20.97
CA SER A 181 -2.02 -5.87 -19.88
C SER A 181 -1.64 -5.34 -18.50
N ILE A 182 -0.38 -4.97 -18.29
CA ILE A 182 0.08 -4.37 -17.02
C ILE A 182 -0.64 -3.04 -16.78
N ILE A 183 -0.67 -2.17 -17.78
CA ILE A 183 -1.31 -0.84 -17.65
C ILE A 183 -2.81 -0.96 -17.44
N ILE A 184 -3.48 -1.87 -18.16
CA ILE A 184 -4.91 -2.13 -17.99
C ILE A 184 -5.19 -2.59 -16.56
N VAL A 185 -4.44 -3.57 -16.04
CA VAL A 185 -4.62 -4.07 -14.67
C VAL A 185 -4.36 -2.95 -13.64
N VAL A 186 -3.28 -2.19 -13.77
CA VAL A 186 -3.00 -1.05 -12.90
C VAL A 186 -4.13 -0.03 -12.92
N ALA A 187 -4.64 0.34 -14.10
CA ALA A 187 -5.73 1.30 -14.24
C ALA A 187 -7.03 0.78 -13.59
N VAL A 188 -7.40 -0.47 -13.87
CA VAL A 188 -8.61 -1.10 -13.33
C VAL A 188 -8.55 -1.21 -11.80
N LEU A 189 -7.42 -1.67 -11.25
CA LEU A 189 -7.24 -1.77 -9.79
C LEU A 189 -7.23 -0.40 -9.12
N SER A 190 -6.59 0.58 -9.73
CA SER A 190 -6.52 1.95 -9.18
C SER A 190 -7.88 2.66 -9.21
N LEU A 191 -8.77 2.29 -10.15
CA LEU A 191 -10.13 2.86 -10.25
C LEU A 191 -10.96 2.59 -8.99
N PHE A 192 -10.69 1.50 -8.27
CA PHE A 192 -11.41 1.12 -7.04
C PHE A 192 -10.55 1.28 -5.78
N GLY A 193 -9.24 1.16 -5.88
CA GLY A 193 -8.32 1.15 -4.74
C GLY A 193 -8.32 2.44 -3.91
N TRP A 194 -8.57 3.60 -4.52
CA TRP A 194 -8.54 4.91 -3.87
C TRP A 194 -9.65 5.16 -2.85
N MET A 195 -10.76 4.41 -2.91
CA MET A 195 -11.96 4.69 -2.11
C MET A 195 -11.75 4.48 -0.60
N GLY A 196 -11.01 3.42 -0.23
CA GLY A 196 -10.62 3.16 1.15
C GLY A 196 -9.79 4.29 1.74
N THR A 197 -8.76 4.69 1.00
CA THR A 197 -7.88 5.82 1.34
C THR A 197 -8.66 7.12 1.45
N ALA A 198 -9.57 7.41 0.52
CA ALA A 198 -10.39 8.62 0.55
C ALA A 198 -11.24 8.71 1.83
N ARG A 199 -11.87 7.61 2.26
CA ARG A 199 -12.65 7.57 3.51
C ARG A 199 -11.78 7.83 4.74
N LEU A 200 -10.60 7.22 4.78
CA LEU A 200 -9.67 7.40 5.88
C LEU A 200 -9.17 8.84 5.95
N VAL A 201 -8.69 9.38 4.84
CA VAL A 201 -8.21 10.77 4.73
C VAL A 201 -9.32 11.76 5.05
N ARG A 202 -10.55 11.52 4.55
CA ARG A 202 -11.72 12.35 4.87
C ARG A 202 -11.97 12.42 6.38
N SER A 203 -11.94 11.27 7.08
CA SER A 203 -12.20 11.22 8.52
C SER A 203 -11.18 12.03 9.32
N GLU A 204 -9.92 11.97 8.95
CA GLU A 204 -8.85 12.75 9.58
C GLU A 204 -8.90 14.24 9.18
N ALA A 205 -9.21 14.54 7.92
CA ALA A 205 -9.35 15.92 7.44
C ALA A 205 -10.48 16.66 8.15
N LEU A 206 -11.62 15.99 8.45
CA LEU A 206 -12.71 16.55 9.23
C LEU A 206 -12.28 16.92 10.67
N LYS A 207 -11.41 16.12 11.30
CA LYS A 207 -10.85 16.44 12.62
C LYS A 207 -9.91 17.65 12.54
N LEU A 208 -9.00 17.64 11.57
CA LEU A 208 -8.00 18.71 11.39
C LEU A 208 -8.64 20.05 11.05
N ARG A 209 -9.72 20.05 10.27
CA ARG A 209 -10.43 21.26 9.84
C ARG A 209 -10.86 22.15 11.00
N ASN A 210 -11.22 21.55 12.13
CA ASN A 210 -11.79 22.22 13.31
C ASN A 210 -10.74 22.57 14.37
N LEU A 211 -9.45 22.48 14.06
CA LEU A 211 -8.37 22.82 14.99
C LEU A 211 -8.06 24.32 14.95
N GLU A 212 -7.74 24.89 16.12
CA GLU A 212 -7.50 26.32 16.32
C GLU A 212 -6.47 26.93 15.36
N TYR A 213 -5.41 26.20 15.01
CA TYR A 213 -4.41 26.70 14.07
C TYR A 213 -4.96 26.87 12.63
N MET A 214 -5.98 26.10 12.25
CA MET A 214 -6.66 26.27 10.96
C MET A 214 -7.49 27.55 10.95
N ASP A 215 -8.15 27.85 12.06
CA ASP A 215 -8.94 29.08 12.20
C ASP A 215 -8.02 30.31 12.29
N ALA A 216 -6.92 30.23 13.02
CA ALA A 216 -5.90 31.27 13.04
C ALA A 216 -5.33 31.55 11.65
N ALA A 217 -5.02 30.52 10.87
CA ALA A 217 -4.54 30.70 9.51
C ALA A 217 -5.59 31.34 8.58
N ARG A 218 -6.88 31.02 8.77
CA ARG A 218 -8.01 31.69 8.05
C ARG A 218 -8.09 33.16 8.42
N ALA A 219 -8.02 33.49 9.71
CA ALA A 219 -8.07 34.87 10.22
C ALA A 219 -6.90 35.71 9.65
N LEU A 220 -5.76 35.11 9.41
CA LEU A 220 -4.60 35.72 8.73
C LEU A 220 -4.75 35.81 7.20
N GLY A 221 -5.90 35.45 6.63
CA GLY A 221 -6.20 35.57 5.21
C GLY A 221 -5.68 34.42 4.32
N ALA A 222 -5.33 33.26 4.90
CA ALA A 222 -4.91 32.11 4.09
C ALA A 222 -6.06 31.58 3.21
N ARG A 223 -5.81 31.46 1.91
CA ARG A 223 -6.77 30.92 0.93
C ARG A 223 -6.90 29.39 1.06
N ASN A 224 -8.05 28.81 0.67
CA ASN A 224 -8.35 27.37 0.77
C ASN A 224 -7.25 26.45 0.23
N PRO A 225 -6.66 26.66 -0.97
CA PRO A 225 -5.58 25.78 -1.46
C PRO A 225 -4.36 25.81 -0.52
N ARG A 226 -4.01 26.97 0.05
CA ARG A 226 -2.90 27.10 0.99
C ARG A 226 -3.19 26.37 2.30
N LEU A 227 -4.42 26.45 2.82
CA LEU A 227 -4.86 25.72 4.01
C LEU A 227 -4.79 24.21 3.78
N MET A 228 -5.26 23.74 2.64
CA MET A 228 -5.23 22.30 2.28
C MET A 228 -3.80 21.80 2.12
N LEU A 229 -3.00 22.41 1.23
CA LEU A 229 -1.70 21.88 0.85
C LEU A 229 -0.60 22.13 1.91
N ARG A 230 -0.65 23.26 2.64
CA ARG A 230 0.42 23.64 3.56
C ARG A 230 0.10 23.32 5.03
N HIS A 231 -1.18 23.21 5.39
CA HIS A 231 -1.57 22.95 6.78
C HIS A 231 -2.26 21.61 6.97
N MET A 232 -3.15 21.18 6.08
CA MET A 232 -3.88 19.92 6.23
C MET A 232 -3.11 18.71 5.74
N VAL A 233 -2.70 18.67 4.47
CA VAL A 233 -2.02 17.51 3.86
C VAL A 233 -0.75 17.10 4.61
N PRO A 234 0.14 17.99 5.07
CA PRO A 234 1.30 17.58 5.86
C PRO A 234 0.95 16.90 7.19
N ASN A 235 -0.18 17.28 7.80
CA ASN A 235 -0.65 16.66 9.03
C ASN A 235 -1.39 15.32 8.78
N LEU A 236 -1.82 15.06 7.54
CA LEU A 236 -2.38 13.78 7.10
C LEU A 236 -1.28 12.76 6.70
N LEU A 237 -0.04 13.21 6.47
CA LEU A 237 1.06 12.34 6.02
C LEU A 237 1.25 11.07 6.86
N PRO A 238 1.19 11.10 8.20
CA PRO A 238 1.33 9.88 8.99
C PRO A 238 0.32 8.80 8.61
N VAL A 239 -0.94 9.19 8.45
CA VAL A 239 -2.02 8.27 8.08
C VAL A 239 -1.89 7.81 6.62
N ILE A 240 -1.53 8.73 5.71
CA ILE A 240 -1.30 8.43 4.30
C ILE A 240 -0.18 7.42 4.11
N ILE A 241 0.95 7.58 4.82
CA ILE A 241 2.11 6.69 4.71
C ILE A 241 1.76 5.27 5.18
N VAL A 242 1.06 5.15 6.31
CA VAL A 242 0.59 3.85 6.82
C VAL A 242 -0.34 3.19 5.80
N GLN A 243 -1.32 3.94 5.28
CA GLN A 243 -2.26 3.41 4.29
C GLN A 243 -1.55 2.97 3.01
N ALA A 244 -0.54 3.74 2.55
CA ALA A 244 0.23 3.40 1.36
C ALA A 244 0.92 2.03 1.48
N THR A 245 1.48 1.71 2.65
CA THR A 245 2.11 0.39 2.84
C THR A 245 1.09 -0.74 2.79
N LEU A 246 -0.08 -0.56 3.39
CA LEU A 246 -1.16 -1.56 3.37
C LEU A 246 -1.74 -1.74 1.95
N ASP A 247 -1.89 -0.64 1.20
CA ASP A 247 -2.43 -0.66 -0.16
C ASP A 247 -1.51 -1.42 -1.13
N VAL A 248 -0.18 -1.41 -0.94
CA VAL A 248 0.73 -2.24 -1.78
C VAL A 248 0.43 -3.72 -1.61
N GLY A 249 0.33 -4.21 -0.36
CA GLY A 249 0.00 -5.61 -0.09
C GLY A 249 -1.37 -6.00 -0.64
N GLY A 250 -2.38 -5.14 -0.44
CA GLY A 250 -3.73 -5.33 -0.96
C GLY A 250 -3.78 -5.37 -2.49
N ALA A 251 -3.03 -4.50 -3.17
CA ALA A 251 -2.95 -4.44 -4.62
C ALA A 251 -2.31 -5.71 -5.21
N ILE A 252 -1.22 -6.20 -4.62
CA ILE A 252 -0.56 -7.45 -5.05
C ILE A 252 -1.51 -8.63 -4.90
N LEU A 253 -2.22 -8.72 -3.77
CA LEU A 253 -3.19 -9.80 -3.55
C LEU A 253 -4.35 -9.75 -4.53
N THR A 254 -4.87 -8.55 -4.84
CA THR A 254 -5.99 -8.38 -5.78
C THR A 254 -5.54 -8.64 -7.22
N GLU A 255 -4.33 -8.21 -7.62
CA GLU A 255 -3.73 -8.57 -8.92
C GLU A 255 -3.59 -10.08 -9.04
N ALA A 256 -3.06 -10.73 -8.00
CA ALA A 256 -2.89 -12.17 -8.00
C ALA A 256 -4.22 -12.91 -8.14
N ALA A 257 -5.28 -12.44 -7.47
CA ALA A 257 -6.62 -13.01 -7.63
C ALA A 257 -7.18 -12.84 -9.05
N LEU A 258 -7.01 -11.64 -9.67
CA LEU A 258 -7.40 -11.40 -11.06
C LEU A 258 -6.63 -12.28 -12.04
N SER A 259 -5.32 -12.37 -11.88
CA SER A 259 -4.43 -13.18 -12.72
C SER A 259 -4.71 -14.68 -12.57
N PHE A 260 -4.96 -15.15 -11.34
CA PHE A 260 -5.37 -16.53 -11.05
C PHE A 260 -6.67 -16.92 -11.77
N LEU A 261 -7.64 -15.99 -11.86
CA LEU A 261 -8.89 -16.18 -12.58
C LEU A 261 -8.79 -15.94 -14.10
N GLY A 262 -7.58 -15.67 -14.63
CA GLY A 262 -7.32 -15.50 -16.07
C GLY A 262 -7.57 -14.10 -16.61
N PHE A 263 -7.98 -13.13 -15.79
CA PHE A 263 -8.31 -11.75 -16.20
C PHE A 263 -7.25 -10.70 -15.80
N GLY A 264 -6.10 -11.16 -15.32
CA GLY A 264 -4.97 -10.31 -14.96
C GLY A 264 -3.97 -10.12 -16.08
N ILE A 265 -2.69 -10.09 -15.71
CA ILE A 265 -1.57 -9.90 -16.63
C ILE A 265 -1.35 -11.15 -17.46
N GLN A 266 -1.33 -10.99 -18.78
CA GLN A 266 -1.29 -12.09 -19.72
C GLN A 266 0.15 -12.54 -20.04
N PRO A 267 0.38 -13.84 -20.33
CA PRO A 267 1.62 -14.32 -20.91
C PRO A 267 2.03 -13.51 -22.16
N PRO A 268 3.33 -13.38 -22.46
CA PRO A 268 4.47 -14.07 -21.86
C PRO A 268 5.01 -13.42 -20.55
N VAL A 269 4.42 -12.32 -20.08
CA VAL A 269 4.85 -11.62 -18.88
C VAL A 269 4.58 -12.49 -17.65
N SER A 270 5.62 -12.80 -16.88
CA SER A 270 5.47 -13.55 -15.62
C SER A 270 5.07 -12.61 -14.48
N THR A 271 4.04 -13.00 -13.69
CA THR A 271 3.70 -12.45 -12.37
C THR A 271 3.48 -13.61 -11.40
N TRP A 272 3.57 -13.34 -10.12
CA TRP A 272 3.26 -14.38 -9.13
C TRP A 272 1.80 -14.84 -9.24
N GLY A 273 0.89 -13.92 -9.61
CA GLY A 273 -0.52 -14.22 -9.81
C GLY A 273 -0.79 -15.14 -11.00
N ASN A 274 -0.23 -14.83 -12.18
CA ASN A 274 -0.48 -15.67 -13.36
C ASN A 274 0.25 -17.03 -13.31
N MET A 275 1.27 -17.17 -12.47
CA MET A 275 1.88 -18.49 -12.20
C MET A 275 0.94 -19.42 -11.39
N LEU A 276 -0.10 -18.87 -10.76
CA LEU A 276 -1.14 -19.64 -10.07
C LEU A 276 -2.30 -20.02 -11.01
N SER A 277 -2.39 -19.44 -12.20
CA SER A 277 -3.40 -19.82 -13.18
C SER A 277 -3.23 -21.32 -13.51
N ASN A 278 -4.33 -22.03 -13.70
CA ASN A 278 -4.37 -23.49 -13.91
C ASN A 278 -3.84 -24.35 -12.74
N ALA A 279 -3.38 -23.72 -11.63
CA ALA A 279 -2.88 -24.46 -10.47
C ALA A 279 -3.94 -25.41 -9.85
N GLN A 280 -5.24 -25.07 -9.97
CA GLN A 280 -6.33 -25.89 -9.47
C GLN A 280 -6.34 -27.31 -10.09
N GLU A 281 -5.97 -27.42 -11.37
CA GLU A 281 -5.99 -28.66 -12.09
C GLU A 281 -4.81 -29.58 -11.71
N VAL A 282 -3.70 -28.98 -11.29
CA VAL A 282 -2.42 -29.68 -11.13
C VAL A 282 -1.94 -29.77 -9.67
N VAL A 283 -2.58 -29.06 -8.74
CA VAL A 283 -2.09 -28.91 -7.35
C VAL A 283 -1.92 -30.26 -6.61
N LEU A 284 -2.78 -31.23 -6.88
CA LEU A 284 -2.70 -32.55 -6.22
C LEU A 284 -1.55 -33.42 -6.77
N GLN A 285 -1.15 -33.23 -8.03
CA GLN A 285 -0.10 -34.00 -8.66
C GLN A 285 1.26 -33.31 -8.59
N TYR A 286 1.26 -31.97 -8.72
CA TYR A 286 2.47 -31.13 -8.81
C TYR A 286 2.38 -29.95 -7.82
N PRO A 287 2.38 -30.19 -6.50
CA PRO A 287 2.10 -29.16 -5.49
C PRO A 287 3.14 -28.03 -5.45
N TRP A 288 4.36 -28.26 -5.94
CA TRP A 288 5.40 -27.23 -5.96
C TRP A 288 5.08 -26.06 -6.91
N ILE A 289 4.28 -26.29 -7.96
CA ILE A 289 3.93 -25.27 -8.95
C ILE A 289 3.21 -24.08 -8.31
N PRO A 290 2.08 -24.25 -7.61
CA PRO A 290 1.42 -23.16 -6.91
C PRO A 290 2.09 -22.78 -5.58
N PHE A 291 2.84 -23.69 -4.95
CA PHE A 291 3.43 -23.44 -3.64
C PHE A 291 4.39 -22.25 -3.64
N PHE A 292 5.35 -22.23 -4.55
CA PHE A 292 6.39 -21.20 -4.56
C PHE A 292 5.85 -19.80 -4.90
N PRO A 293 5.06 -19.57 -5.97
CA PRO A 293 4.48 -18.26 -6.23
C PRO A 293 3.48 -17.83 -5.13
N GLY A 294 2.69 -18.76 -4.59
CA GLY A 294 1.81 -18.50 -3.46
C GLY A 294 2.57 -18.06 -2.21
N LEU A 295 3.71 -18.70 -1.92
CA LEU A 295 4.59 -18.31 -0.82
C LEU A 295 5.16 -16.91 -1.01
N MET A 296 5.54 -16.53 -2.24
CA MET A 296 6.04 -15.18 -2.54
C MET A 296 4.98 -14.12 -2.30
N ILE A 297 3.74 -14.36 -2.73
CA ILE A 297 2.59 -13.49 -2.46
C ILE A 297 2.38 -13.35 -0.95
N LEU A 298 2.32 -14.48 -0.23
CA LEU A 298 2.13 -14.51 1.22
C LEU A 298 3.19 -13.70 1.96
N ILE A 299 4.48 -13.96 1.71
CA ILE A 299 5.60 -13.27 2.34
C ILE A 299 5.52 -11.76 2.05
N THR A 300 5.23 -11.39 0.81
CA THR A 300 5.17 -9.98 0.41
C THR A 300 4.01 -9.25 1.07
N VAL A 301 2.81 -9.83 1.07
CA VAL A 301 1.63 -9.25 1.72
C VAL A 301 1.84 -9.10 3.23
N LEU A 302 2.37 -10.14 3.88
CA LEU A 302 2.72 -10.07 5.30
C LEU A 302 3.76 -8.99 5.58
N ALA A 303 4.79 -8.90 4.73
CA ALA A 303 5.85 -7.91 4.90
C ALA A 303 5.33 -6.48 4.83
N PHE A 304 4.47 -6.15 3.87
CA PHE A 304 3.87 -4.82 3.78
C PHE A 304 2.88 -4.54 4.91
N ASN A 305 2.10 -5.52 5.37
CA ASN A 305 1.19 -5.36 6.50
C ASN A 305 1.95 -5.06 7.80
N PHE A 306 2.96 -5.88 8.15
CA PHE A 306 3.76 -5.65 9.36
C PHE A 306 4.60 -4.37 9.29
N LEU A 307 5.05 -3.98 8.09
CA LEU A 307 5.68 -2.69 7.88
C LEU A 307 4.69 -1.54 8.18
N GLY A 308 3.47 -1.64 7.66
CA GLY A 308 2.40 -0.68 7.89
C GLY A 308 2.04 -0.53 9.37
N ASP A 309 1.87 -1.65 10.08
CA ASP A 309 1.62 -1.66 11.52
C ASP A 309 2.77 -1.01 12.31
N GLY A 310 4.02 -1.36 12.00
CA GLY A 310 5.18 -0.73 12.65
C GLY A 310 5.32 0.76 12.36
N MET A 311 4.92 1.22 11.16
CA MET A 311 4.86 2.65 10.82
C MET A 311 3.74 3.35 11.59
N ARG A 312 2.59 2.71 11.73
CA ARG A 312 1.46 3.21 12.52
C ARG A 312 1.86 3.44 13.97
N ASP A 313 2.49 2.43 14.61
CA ASP A 313 2.96 2.52 15.99
C ASP A 313 4.03 3.60 16.18
N ALA A 314 4.93 3.75 15.21
CA ALA A 314 5.99 4.75 15.24
C ALA A 314 5.46 6.19 15.08
N LEU A 315 4.42 6.38 14.27
CA LEU A 315 3.84 7.68 13.95
C LEU A 315 2.72 8.09 14.92
N ASP A 316 2.21 7.19 15.77
CA ASP A 316 1.18 7.53 16.77
C ASP A 316 1.77 8.39 17.88
N PRO A 317 1.29 9.66 18.07
CA PRO A 317 1.75 10.53 19.12
C PRO A 317 1.42 10.02 20.54
N ARG A 318 0.39 9.17 20.66
CA ARG A 318 -0.13 8.68 21.96
C ARG A 318 0.58 7.43 22.45
N SER A 319 1.37 6.75 21.63
CA SER A 319 2.12 5.59 22.08
C SER A 319 3.19 6.02 23.09
N LYS A 320 3.04 5.58 24.32
CA LYS A 320 4.05 5.78 25.36
C LYS A 320 5.24 4.85 25.05
N LEU A 321 6.44 5.39 25.13
CA LEU A 321 7.71 4.63 25.08
C LEU A 321 7.78 3.67 26.27
#